data_3f252fcc7aa635eb850f0142bf42f042
#
_entry.id   3f252fcc7aa635eb850f0142bf42f042
#
_cell.length_a   1.000
_cell.length_b   1.000
_cell.length_c   1.000
_cell.angle_alpha   90.00
_cell.angle_beta   90.00
_cell.angle_gamma   90.00
#
_symmetry.space_group_name_H-M   'P 1'
#
loop_
_entity.id
_entity.type
_entity.pdbx_description
1 polymer ?
#
loop_
_entity_poly.entity_id
_entity_poly.type
_entity_poly.pdbx_seq_one_letter_code
_entity_poly.pdbx_strand_id
1 'polypeptide(L)'
;TVLALFWEADDDVPVLANVSVVGNDGEDVEEFRPDNGSATSAPESVAAEVPSSAPQATEAPASASSESAAAPFSGSTIATGGVSAGVSPRARKLAFRHGLDSETLEGTGPNGRVIERDVEAVISGRPRLSASAISKARDGLEAPIRGKGLAGMALASDMREPGAIEGAKVEPVKGIRKLVAERMIQSLQTSAQLTLNTHFELTAAQAYRKERVEAGKSKISINDLIAYAQIQALGAHPEMNAHFLGNRFAVFEKVHLGIAVDSPRGLMVPVVKEASELSLEALSAEIKKLAIACREGTIQPDDLSGGSCTLTNLGMLGVSTFTPVLNVPEVAILGVGGIELKPKRLESGEIEYAEFLPLSLTIDHQAVDGAPAARFLQTLVSQLEENPGQPLSITNE
;
A
#
# COMPACT_ATOMS: atom_id res chain seq x y z
N THR A 1 22.75 22.96 21.70
CA THR A 1 22.17 23.02 23.04
C THR A 1 20.77 23.59 22.94
N VAL A 2 19.82 23.18 23.80
CA VAL A 2 18.52 23.85 23.92
C VAL A 2 18.76 25.16 24.66
N LEU A 3 18.46 26.29 24.03
CA LEU A 3 18.72 27.63 24.58
C LEU A 3 17.55 28.14 25.41
N ALA A 4 16.33 27.87 24.95
CA ALA A 4 15.11 28.23 25.68
C ALA A 4 13.98 27.24 25.46
N LEU A 5 13.15 27.03 26.48
CA LEU A 5 11.83 26.40 26.40
C LEU A 5 10.80 27.47 26.78
N PHE A 6 9.79 27.68 25.94
CA PHE A 6 8.80 28.75 26.14
C PHE A 6 7.52 28.27 26.84
N TRP A 7 7.33 26.95 26.96
CA TRP A 7 6.13 26.31 27.51
C TRP A 7 6.51 25.20 28.46
N GLU A 8 5.71 25.01 29.49
CA GLU A 8 5.88 23.92 30.46
C GLU A 8 5.12 22.67 30.05
N ALA A 9 5.35 21.56 30.74
CA ALA A 9 4.61 20.31 30.49
C ALA A 9 3.14 20.56 30.88
N ASP A 10 2.20 20.14 30.00
CA ASP A 10 0.75 20.33 30.11
C ASP A 10 0.21 21.74 29.77
N ASP A 11 1.05 22.65 29.27
CA ASP A 11 0.56 23.94 28.75
C ASP A 11 -0.17 23.78 27.40
N ASP A 12 -1.24 24.54 27.21
CA ASP A 12 -2.03 24.53 25.95
C ASP A 12 -1.37 25.49 24.95
N VAL A 13 -0.57 24.90 24.02
CA VAL A 13 0.26 25.66 23.08
C VAL A 13 -0.53 26.01 21.83
N PRO A 14 -0.68 27.30 21.47
CA PRO A 14 -1.33 27.69 20.22
C PRO A 14 -0.66 27.11 18.98
N VAL A 15 -1.45 26.78 17.95
CA VAL A 15 -0.94 26.26 16.67
C VAL A 15 -0.01 27.29 16.04
N LEU A 16 1.20 26.86 15.59
CA LEU A 16 2.28 27.68 15.05
C LEU A 16 3.06 28.52 16.07
N ALA A 17 2.89 28.34 17.39
CA ALA A 17 3.75 28.99 18.38
C ALA A 17 5.11 28.27 18.50
N ASN A 18 6.19 29.06 18.71
CA ASN A 18 7.51 28.51 18.98
C ASN A 18 7.52 27.81 20.34
N VAL A 19 7.93 26.54 20.37
CA VAL A 19 7.97 25.73 21.61
C VAL A 19 9.32 25.81 22.29
N SER A 20 10.39 25.78 21.49
CA SER A 20 11.76 25.84 22.00
C SER A 20 12.71 26.42 20.94
N VAL A 21 13.86 26.91 21.38
CA VAL A 21 14.96 27.34 20.50
C VAL A 21 16.19 26.49 20.77
N VAL A 22 16.80 26.03 19.69
CA VAL A 22 18.05 25.22 19.73
C VAL A 22 19.13 25.98 18.94
N GLY A 23 20.28 26.20 19.59
CA GLY A 23 21.40 26.92 18.96
C GLY A 23 22.71 26.73 19.73
N ASN A 24 23.70 27.60 19.47
CA ASN A 24 24.96 27.63 20.17
C ASN A 24 24.88 28.48 21.43
N ASP A 25 25.72 28.17 22.41
CA ASP A 25 25.73 28.83 23.68
C ASP A 25 26.07 30.32 23.53
N GLY A 26 25.13 31.23 23.99
CA GLY A 26 25.29 32.68 23.87
C GLY A 26 24.54 33.37 22.72
N GLU A 27 23.78 32.66 21.92
CA GLU A 27 22.89 33.25 20.93
C GLU A 27 21.65 33.85 21.58
N ASP A 28 21.19 35.02 21.05
CA ASP A 28 19.99 35.71 21.54
C ASP A 28 18.72 34.98 21.14
N VAL A 29 17.82 34.73 22.09
CA VAL A 29 16.58 33.96 21.90
C VAL A 29 15.31 34.82 22.01
N GLU A 30 15.44 36.12 22.31
CA GLU A 30 14.28 37.00 22.52
C GLU A 30 13.41 37.19 21.28
N GLU A 31 14.00 37.13 20.08
CA GLU A 31 13.29 37.24 18.80
C GLU A 31 12.31 36.07 18.56
N PHE A 32 12.53 34.92 19.18
CA PHE A 32 11.73 33.72 19.01
C PHE A 32 10.69 33.51 20.12
N ARG A 33 10.61 34.39 21.09
CA ARG A 33 9.67 34.30 22.21
C ARG A 33 8.24 34.51 21.71
N PRO A 34 7.28 33.60 21.96
CA PRO A 34 5.88 33.81 21.59
C PRO A 34 5.29 34.95 22.40
N ASP A 35 4.63 35.93 21.73
CA ASP A 35 3.94 37.02 22.37
C ASP A 35 2.74 36.52 23.18
N ASN A 36 2.85 36.55 24.48
CA ASN A 36 1.75 36.33 25.41
C ASN A 36 0.84 37.56 25.47
N GLY A 37 -0.01 37.74 24.46
CA GLY A 37 -1.10 38.70 24.58
C GLY A 37 -1.25 39.67 23.42
N SER A 38 -2.01 39.33 22.43
CA SER A 38 -3.05 40.19 21.85
C SER A 38 -3.78 39.42 20.73
N ALA A 39 -5.04 39.14 20.96
CA ALA A 39 -5.96 38.75 19.90
C ALA A 39 -6.11 39.94 18.95
N THR A 40 -5.48 39.91 17.79
CA THR A 40 -5.72 40.84 16.72
C THR A 40 -6.46 40.14 15.59
N SER A 41 -7.70 40.56 15.45
CA SER A 41 -8.70 40.31 14.42
C SER A 41 -8.19 39.83 13.07
N ALA A 42 -8.81 38.73 12.60
CA ALA A 42 -8.80 38.29 11.23
C ALA A 42 -9.47 39.32 10.29
N PRO A 43 -9.07 39.41 9.01
CA PRO A 43 -9.75 40.27 8.05
C PRO A 43 -11.11 39.66 7.67
N GLU A 44 -12.10 40.53 7.66
CA GLU A 44 -13.50 40.33 7.28
C GLU A 44 -13.61 39.70 5.87
N SER A 45 -14.18 38.50 5.80
CA SER A 45 -14.65 37.90 4.56
C SER A 45 -16.11 38.29 4.37
N VAL A 46 -16.39 38.95 3.26
CA VAL A 46 -17.71 39.39 2.80
C VAL A 46 -18.68 38.22 2.70
N ALA A 47 -19.73 38.23 3.52
CA ALA A 47 -20.80 37.25 3.47
C ALA A 47 -21.75 37.56 2.32
N ALA A 48 -22.00 36.59 1.46
CA ALA A 48 -23.16 36.56 0.57
C ALA A 48 -24.26 35.72 1.21
N GLU A 49 -25.39 36.33 1.46
CA GLU A 49 -26.63 35.74 2.01
C GLU A 49 -27.19 34.66 1.07
N VAL A 50 -27.56 33.52 1.62
CA VAL A 50 -28.45 32.53 1.01
C VAL A 50 -29.53 32.18 2.04
N PRO A 51 -30.82 32.22 1.70
CA PRO A 51 -31.90 32.10 2.68
C PRO A 51 -32.15 30.66 3.12
N SER A 52 -32.36 30.57 4.42
CA SER A 52 -32.75 29.38 5.19
C SER A 52 -34.15 28.91 4.82
N SER A 53 -34.32 27.61 4.58
CA SER A 53 -35.58 26.91 4.83
C SER A 53 -35.29 25.48 5.28
N ALA A 54 -35.40 25.24 6.57
CA ALA A 54 -35.43 23.91 7.16
C ALA A 54 -36.86 23.39 7.22
N PRO A 55 -37.06 22.06 7.06
CA PRO A 55 -38.26 21.38 7.61
C PRO A 55 -37.86 20.61 8.88
N GLN A 56 -38.79 20.71 9.84
CA GLN A 56 -38.75 20.10 11.18
C GLN A 56 -38.68 18.57 11.15
N ALA A 57 -37.96 18.06 12.14
CA ALA A 57 -37.91 16.67 12.52
C ALA A 57 -39.19 16.22 13.20
N THR A 58 -39.69 15.05 12.85
CA THR A 58 -40.76 14.32 13.55
C THR A 58 -40.13 13.18 14.35
N GLU A 59 -40.46 13.13 15.62
CA GLU A 59 -40.03 12.11 16.61
C GLU A 59 -40.46 10.69 16.21
N ALA A 60 -39.60 9.72 16.48
CA ALA A 60 -39.90 8.31 16.46
C ALA A 60 -39.85 7.71 17.88
N PRO A 61 -40.67 6.73 18.23
CA PRO A 61 -40.68 6.16 19.56
C PRO A 61 -39.63 5.04 19.72
N ALA A 62 -39.12 4.95 20.93
CA ALA A 62 -38.16 3.96 21.39
C ALA A 62 -38.75 2.55 21.44
N SER A 63 -37.94 1.54 21.13
CA SER A 63 -38.19 0.15 21.53
C SER A 63 -36.89 -0.65 21.74
N ALA A 64 -36.74 -1.03 22.99
CA ALA A 64 -36.19 -2.27 23.56
C ALA A 64 -34.82 -2.82 23.11
N SER A 65 -33.94 -2.76 24.10
CA SER A 65 -32.74 -3.55 24.35
C SER A 65 -32.83 -5.04 24.06
N SER A 66 -31.79 -5.59 23.41
CA SER A 66 -31.31 -6.94 23.65
C SER A 66 -29.79 -6.92 23.78
N GLU A 67 -29.32 -7.16 25.00
CA GLU A 67 -27.92 -7.48 25.30
C GLU A 67 -27.52 -8.76 24.59
N SER A 68 -26.48 -8.67 23.77
CA SER A 68 -25.68 -9.84 23.38
C SER A 68 -24.23 -9.54 23.78
N ALA A 69 -23.77 -10.27 24.78
CA ALA A 69 -22.43 -10.23 25.30
C ALA A 69 -21.40 -10.61 24.23
N ALA A 70 -20.62 -9.65 23.79
CA ALA A 70 -19.40 -9.91 23.00
C ALA A 70 -18.27 -10.24 23.99
N ALA A 71 -17.72 -11.45 23.86
CA ALA A 71 -16.49 -11.86 24.52
C ALA A 71 -15.30 -10.98 24.04
N PRO A 72 -14.37 -10.62 24.92
CA PRO A 72 -13.23 -9.80 24.53
C PRO A 72 -12.25 -10.61 23.68
N PHE A 73 -11.99 -10.14 22.46
CA PHE A 73 -10.86 -10.58 21.67
C PHE A 73 -9.58 -10.14 22.39
N SER A 74 -8.84 -11.10 22.94
CA SER A 74 -7.48 -10.87 23.41
C SER A 74 -6.59 -10.61 22.20
N GLY A 75 -6.36 -9.34 21.89
CA GLY A 75 -5.35 -8.93 20.94
C GLY A 75 -3.96 -9.29 21.49
N SER A 76 -3.24 -10.11 20.75
CA SER A 76 -1.82 -10.34 20.97
C SER A 76 -1.08 -9.01 20.72
N THR A 77 -0.68 -8.36 21.79
CA THR A 77 0.21 -7.18 21.76
C THR A 77 1.59 -7.65 21.32
N ILE A 78 2.00 -7.21 20.13
CA ILE A 78 3.40 -7.27 19.70
C ILE A 78 4.18 -6.33 20.62
N ALA A 79 4.99 -6.90 21.51
CA ALA A 79 5.85 -6.15 22.40
C ALA A 79 6.93 -5.43 21.59
N THR A 80 6.85 -4.11 21.54
CA THR A 80 7.94 -3.22 21.15
C THR A 80 9.10 -3.38 22.14
N GLY A 81 10.32 -3.51 21.61
CA GLY A 81 11.55 -3.84 22.32
C GLY A 81 11.81 -3.03 23.60
N GLY A 82 11.55 -3.68 24.72
CA GLY A 82 12.03 -3.30 26.02
C GLY A 82 13.29 -4.09 26.35
N VAL A 83 14.21 -3.46 27.07
CA VAL A 83 15.45 -4.03 27.59
C VAL A 83 15.22 -5.46 28.08
N SER A 84 15.93 -6.45 27.49
CA SER A 84 15.81 -7.87 27.83
C SER A 84 15.98 -8.07 29.34
N ALA A 85 14.87 -8.21 30.04
CA ALA A 85 14.87 -8.56 31.45
C ALA A 85 15.39 -9.99 31.56
N GLY A 86 16.59 -10.16 32.09
CA GLY A 86 17.34 -11.42 32.06
C GLY A 86 16.56 -12.62 32.62
N VAL A 87 16.90 -13.81 32.20
CA VAL A 87 16.36 -15.09 32.69
C VAL A 87 17.15 -15.57 33.87
N SER A 88 16.49 -16.03 34.95
CA SER A 88 17.19 -16.61 36.10
C SER A 88 17.86 -17.93 35.72
N PRO A 89 19.03 -18.29 36.33
CA PRO A 89 19.73 -19.53 36.03
C PRO A 89 18.86 -20.80 36.24
N ARG A 90 17.96 -20.77 37.24
CA ARG A 90 17.01 -21.87 37.51
C ARG A 90 15.93 -21.97 36.43
N ALA A 91 15.34 -20.83 36.04
CA ALA A 91 14.39 -20.78 34.96
C ALA A 91 14.96 -21.28 33.63
N ARG A 92 16.19 -20.83 33.29
CA ARG A 92 16.91 -21.28 32.08
C ARG A 92 17.17 -22.80 32.09
N LYS A 93 17.60 -23.35 33.22
CA LYS A 93 17.84 -24.81 33.37
C LYS A 93 16.52 -25.60 33.27
N LEU A 94 15.45 -25.11 33.85
CA LEU A 94 14.12 -25.74 33.79
C LEU A 94 13.53 -25.69 32.39
N ALA A 95 13.56 -24.52 31.75
CA ALA A 95 13.11 -24.32 30.38
C ALA A 95 13.87 -25.25 29.42
N PHE A 96 15.19 -25.32 29.53
CA PHE A 96 16.03 -26.20 28.72
C PHE A 96 15.67 -27.70 28.88
N ARG A 97 15.36 -28.15 30.12
CA ARG A 97 14.90 -29.52 30.34
C ARG A 97 13.61 -29.87 29.63
N HIS A 98 12.73 -28.90 29.46
CA HIS A 98 11.40 -29.07 28.88
C HIS A 98 11.30 -28.59 27.43
N GLY A 99 12.43 -28.27 26.78
CA GLY A 99 12.44 -27.81 25.38
C GLY A 99 11.73 -26.48 25.17
N LEU A 100 11.81 -25.57 26.15
CA LEU A 100 11.26 -24.22 26.10
C LEU A 100 12.38 -23.22 25.85
N ASP A 101 12.09 -22.24 24.99
CA ASP A 101 12.95 -21.06 24.88
C ASP A 101 12.59 -20.09 26.03
N SER A 102 13.51 -19.90 26.94
CA SER A 102 13.32 -19.05 28.12
C SER A 102 13.32 -17.54 27.79
N GLU A 103 13.77 -17.15 26.59
CA GLU A 103 13.83 -15.75 26.18
C GLU A 103 12.49 -15.23 25.62
N THR A 104 11.61 -16.15 25.21
CA THR A 104 10.27 -15.85 24.71
C THR A 104 9.19 -15.79 25.80
N LEU A 105 9.55 -16.06 27.07
CA LEU A 105 8.60 -16.11 28.17
C LEU A 105 8.47 -14.74 28.86
N GLU A 106 7.24 -14.38 29.25
CA GLU A 106 6.99 -13.21 30.08
C GLU A 106 7.44 -13.48 31.52
N GLY A 107 8.33 -12.62 32.03
CA GLY A 107 8.87 -12.75 33.39
C GLY A 107 8.05 -11.98 34.42
N THR A 108 7.69 -12.65 35.54
CA THR A 108 7.01 -12.05 36.70
C THR A 108 7.97 -11.71 37.84
N GLY A 109 9.26 -11.94 37.67
CA GLY A 109 10.30 -11.61 38.67
C GLY A 109 10.68 -10.12 38.67
N PRO A 110 11.58 -9.72 39.60
CA PRO A 110 12.04 -8.34 39.70
C PRO A 110 12.58 -7.81 38.37
N ASN A 111 12.15 -6.61 37.98
CA ASN A 111 12.48 -5.94 36.74
C ASN A 111 12.05 -6.75 35.47
N GLY A 112 10.96 -7.53 35.54
CA GLY A 112 10.50 -8.33 34.42
C GLY A 112 11.34 -9.59 34.16
N ARG A 113 12.19 -10.02 35.10
CA ARG A 113 13.03 -11.22 34.96
C ARG A 113 12.19 -12.49 34.92
N VAL A 114 12.48 -13.39 33.98
CA VAL A 114 11.88 -14.73 33.94
C VAL A 114 12.41 -15.58 35.11
N ILE A 115 11.52 -16.06 35.97
CA ILE A 115 11.81 -16.90 37.12
C ILE A 115 11.25 -18.31 36.95
N GLU A 116 11.66 -19.24 37.81
CA GLU A 116 11.29 -20.67 37.74
C GLU A 116 9.77 -20.88 37.69
N ARG A 117 9.01 -20.12 38.48
CA ARG A 117 7.53 -20.17 38.51
C ARG A 117 6.89 -19.83 37.16
N ASP A 118 7.46 -18.94 36.39
CA ASP A 118 6.95 -18.57 35.06
C ASP A 118 7.10 -19.73 34.08
N VAL A 119 8.23 -20.41 34.14
CA VAL A 119 8.49 -21.63 33.35
C VAL A 119 7.58 -22.77 33.79
N GLU A 120 7.36 -22.96 35.10
CA GLU A 120 6.44 -23.98 35.64
C GLU A 120 4.99 -23.74 35.21
N ALA A 121 4.53 -22.49 35.18
CA ALA A 121 3.20 -22.13 34.69
C ALA A 121 2.99 -22.55 33.23
N VAL A 122 3.99 -22.33 32.37
CA VAL A 122 3.96 -22.75 30.96
C VAL A 122 4.02 -24.27 30.84
N ILE A 123 4.84 -24.96 31.64
CA ILE A 123 4.94 -26.43 31.63
C ILE A 123 3.62 -27.08 32.07
N SER A 124 2.93 -26.53 33.06
CA SER A 124 1.68 -27.09 33.57
C SER A 124 0.54 -27.04 32.54
N GLY A 125 0.58 -26.10 31.59
CA GLY A 125 -0.39 -26.01 30.49
C GLY A 125 -0.06 -26.86 29.26
N ARG A 126 1.08 -27.58 29.25
CA ARG A 126 1.53 -28.38 28.11
C ARG A 126 1.52 -29.86 28.37
N PRO A 127 1.38 -30.73 27.35
CA PRO A 127 1.52 -32.17 27.51
C PRO A 127 2.94 -32.55 27.89
N ARG A 128 3.12 -33.63 28.60
CA ARG A 128 4.44 -34.22 28.84
C ARG A 128 5.11 -34.56 27.49
N LEU A 129 6.38 -34.29 27.36
CA LEU A 129 7.14 -34.63 26.18
C LEU A 129 7.98 -35.89 26.40
N SER A 130 8.04 -36.77 25.40
CA SER A 130 9.04 -37.87 25.39
C SER A 130 10.46 -37.28 25.20
N ALA A 131 11.51 -38.04 25.56
CA ALA A 131 12.89 -37.58 25.41
C ALA A 131 13.22 -37.14 23.97
N SER A 132 12.74 -37.86 22.97
CA SER A 132 12.91 -37.51 21.56
C SER A 132 12.05 -36.30 21.13
N ALA A 133 10.89 -36.07 21.75
CA ALA A 133 10.08 -34.87 21.53
C ALA A 133 10.76 -33.63 22.14
N ILE A 134 11.40 -33.77 23.30
CA ILE A 134 12.20 -32.66 23.91
C ILE A 134 13.34 -32.25 22.97
N SER A 135 14.05 -33.20 22.35
CA SER A 135 15.07 -32.86 21.34
C SER A 135 14.48 -32.03 20.19
N LYS A 136 13.37 -32.47 19.62
CA LYS A 136 12.70 -31.73 18.53
C LYS A 136 12.16 -30.37 18.97
N ALA A 137 11.69 -30.24 20.22
CA ALA A 137 11.29 -28.95 20.77
C ALA A 137 12.47 -27.96 20.86
N ARG A 138 13.68 -28.45 21.16
CA ARG A 138 14.92 -27.64 21.12
C ARG A 138 15.31 -27.22 19.71
N ASP A 139 14.95 -28.04 18.71
CA ASP A 139 15.15 -27.74 17.30
C ASP A 139 14.05 -26.79 16.76
N GLY A 140 13.20 -26.24 17.64
CA GLY A 140 12.19 -25.25 17.31
C GLY A 140 10.80 -25.83 16.92
N LEU A 141 10.57 -27.13 17.08
CA LEU A 141 9.25 -27.72 16.83
C LEU A 141 8.32 -27.56 18.06
N GLU A 142 7.05 -27.33 17.81
CA GLU A 142 6.02 -27.18 18.85
C GLU A 142 5.31 -28.49 19.16
N ALA A 143 4.96 -28.68 20.45
CA ALA A 143 4.14 -29.80 20.88
C ALA A 143 2.66 -29.50 20.66
N PRO A 144 1.82 -30.46 20.22
CA PRO A 144 0.38 -30.31 20.17
C PRO A 144 -0.20 -30.15 21.60
N ILE A 145 -1.42 -29.64 21.72
CA ILE A 145 -2.12 -29.53 23.02
C ILE A 145 -2.22 -30.89 23.73
N ARG A 146 -2.36 -31.99 22.96
CA ARG A 146 -2.40 -33.37 23.45
C ARG A 146 -1.65 -34.29 22.49
N GLY A 147 -0.70 -35.06 23.01
CA GLY A 147 0.06 -36.03 22.23
C GLY A 147 -0.67 -37.39 22.12
N LYS A 148 -0.18 -38.24 21.21
CA LYS A 148 -0.72 -39.61 20.96
C LYS A 148 -0.12 -40.65 21.89
N GLY A 149 0.86 -40.30 22.71
CA GLY A 149 1.49 -41.20 23.65
C GLY A 149 0.65 -41.45 24.91
N LEU A 150 1.16 -42.33 25.81
CA LEU A 150 0.50 -42.70 27.03
C LEU A 150 0.16 -41.46 27.89
N ALA A 151 -1.06 -41.42 28.42
CA ALA A 151 -1.58 -40.29 29.21
C ALA A 151 -1.49 -38.92 28.49
N GLY A 152 -1.56 -38.92 27.15
CA GLY A 152 -1.53 -37.68 26.36
C GLY A 152 -0.11 -37.11 26.15
N MET A 153 0.93 -37.93 26.43
CA MET A 153 2.33 -37.51 26.18
C MET A 153 2.55 -37.24 24.70
N ALA A 154 3.23 -36.14 24.38
CA ALA A 154 3.65 -35.83 23.01
C ALA A 154 4.93 -36.63 22.65
N LEU A 155 4.83 -37.36 21.55
CA LEU A 155 5.91 -38.14 20.95
C LEU A 155 6.64 -37.27 19.91
N ALA A 156 7.82 -37.70 19.48
CA ALA A 156 8.58 -37.02 18.43
C ALA A 156 7.81 -36.91 17.10
N SER A 157 6.89 -37.85 16.82
CA SER A 157 6.01 -37.83 15.66
C SER A 157 4.85 -36.85 15.78
N ASP A 158 4.55 -36.37 16.97
CA ASP A 158 3.48 -35.42 17.22
C ASP A 158 3.97 -33.97 17.15
N MET A 159 5.29 -33.78 17.20
CA MET A 159 5.91 -32.45 17.12
C MET A 159 5.70 -31.85 15.73
N ARG A 160 5.33 -30.56 15.69
CA ARG A 160 4.97 -29.83 14.49
C ARG A 160 5.85 -28.60 14.34
N GLU A 161 5.99 -28.07 13.13
CA GLU A 161 6.60 -26.76 12.93
C GLU A 161 5.74 -25.65 13.59
N PRO A 162 6.36 -24.57 14.11
CA PRO A 162 5.64 -23.44 14.71
C PRO A 162 4.56 -22.91 13.75
N GLY A 163 3.36 -22.68 14.29
CA GLY A 163 2.24 -22.21 13.48
C GLY A 163 1.53 -23.29 12.65
N ALA A 164 1.80 -24.60 12.91
CA ALA A 164 1.06 -25.67 12.24
C ALA A 164 -0.44 -25.62 12.60
N ILE A 165 -1.28 -25.44 11.59
CA ILE A 165 -2.74 -25.35 11.71
C ILE A 165 -3.31 -26.75 11.45
N GLU A 166 -4.18 -27.23 12.35
CA GLU A 166 -4.81 -28.56 12.21
C GLU A 166 -5.68 -28.61 10.95
N GLY A 167 -5.48 -29.62 10.10
CA GLY A 167 -6.18 -29.77 8.82
C GLY A 167 -5.64 -28.91 7.68
N ALA A 168 -4.63 -28.10 7.91
CA ALA A 168 -3.98 -27.28 6.88
C ALA A 168 -2.57 -27.81 6.53
N LYS A 169 -2.22 -27.72 5.23
CA LYS A 169 -0.85 -27.91 4.77
C LYS A 169 -0.13 -26.57 4.88
N VAL A 170 0.81 -26.46 5.79
CA VAL A 170 1.67 -25.29 5.93
C VAL A 170 2.88 -25.44 5.02
N GLU A 171 3.08 -24.47 4.14
CA GLU A 171 4.23 -24.44 3.22
C GLU A 171 5.07 -23.18 3.46
N PRO A 172 6.40 -23.26 3.50
CA PRO A 172 7.26 -22.10 3.67
C PRO A 172 7.20 -21.21 2.41
N VAL A 173 7.07 -19.91 2.62
CA VAL A 173 7.15 -18.93 1.53
C VAL A 173 8.59 -18.81 1.05
N LYS A 174 8.88 -19.18 -0.21
CA LYS A 174 10.24 -19.22 -0.78
C LYS A 174 10.29 -18.49 -2.14
N GLY A 175 11.51 -18.17 -2.57
CA GLY A 175 11.79 -17.65 -3.91
C GLY A 175 11.08 -16.32 -4.20
N ILE A 176 10.53 -16.18 -5.39
CA ILE A 176 9.88 -14.97 -5.89
C ILE A 176 8.72 -14.53 -5.00
N ARG A 177 7.92 -15.46 -4.45
CA ARG A 177 6.80 -15.14 -3.57
C ARG A 177 7.25 -14.43 -2.29
N LYS A 178 8.39 -14.84 -1.71
CA LYS A 178 8.96 -14.16 -0.55
C LYS A 178 9.37 -12.73 -0.88
N LEU A 179 10.06 -12.53 -2.00
CA LEU A 179 10.48 -11.20 -2.46
C LEU A 179 9.27 -10.28 -2.74
N VAL A 180 8.21 -10.82 -3.37
CA VAL A 180 6.98 -10.06 -3.62
C VAL A 180 6.33 -9.64 -2.30
N ALA A 181 6.22 -10.57 -1.32
CA ALA A 181 5.64 -10.26 -0.02
C ALA A 181 6.42 -9.14 0.70
N GLU A 182 7.75 -9.22 0.71
CA GLU A 182 8.62 -8.20 1.31
C GLU A 182 8.46 -6.84 0.63
N ARG A 183 8.43 -6.79 -0.70
CA ARG A 183 8.26 -5.54 -1.47
C ARG A 183 6.88 -4.91 -1.26
N MET A 184 5.81 -5.70 -1.22
CA MET A 184 4.45 -5.18 -1.03
C MET A 184 4.27 -4.59 0.38
N ILE A 185 4.77 -5.26 1.41
CA ILE A 185 4.77 -4.72 2.77
C ILE A 185 5.63 -3.46 2.86
N GLN A 186 6.82 -3.47 2.28
CA GLN A 186 7.68 -2.30 2.22
C GLN A 186 6.94 -1.12 1.56
N SER A 187 6.29 -1.35 0.41
CA SER A 187 5.54 -0.32 -0.29
C SER A 187 4.47 0.31 0.61
N LEU A 188 3.64 -0.50 1.26
CA LEU A 188 2.57 0.01 2.14
C LEU A 188 3.08 0.70 3.41
N GLN A 189 4.26 0.31 3.90
CA GLN A 189 4.87 0.91 5.11
C GLN A 189 5.66 2.18 4.84
N THR A 190 6.14 2.38 3.62
CA THR A 190 7.02 3.51 3.28
C THR A 190 6.36 4.56 2.41
N SER A 191 5.11 4.36 1.96
CA SER A 191 4.36 5.31 1.14
C SER A 191 2.97 5.60 1.72
N ALA A 192 2.50 6.84 1.52
CA ALA A 192 1.16 7.29 1.88
C ALA A 192 0.23 7.15 0.67
N GLN A 193 -0.24 5.94 0.39
CA GLN A 193 -0.97 5.65 -0.84
C GLN A 193 -2.37 6.24 -0.85
N LEU A 194 -2.69 7.05 -1.88
CA LEU A 194 -4.00 7.59 -2.19
C LEU A 194 -4.42 7.11 -3.58
N THR A 195 -5.64 6.57 -3.71
CA THR A 195 -6.18 6.15 -5.01
C THR A 195 -7.31 7.07 -5.45
N LEU A 196 -7.17 7.62 -6.66
CA LEU A 196 -8.19 8.39 -7.36
C LEU A 196 -8.79 7.53 -8.46
N ASN A 197 -10.12 7.50 -8.55
CA ASN A 197 -10.84 6.74 -9.58
C ASN A 197 -11.53 7.69 -10.54
N THR A 198 -11.44 7.39 -11.83
CA THR A 198 -12.17 8.03 -12.91
C THR A 198 -12.58 7.00 -13.96
N HIS A 199 -13.18 7.40 -15.02
CA HIS A 199 -13.47 6.57 -16.18
C HIS A 199 -13.44 7.43 -17.45
N PHE A 200 -13.18 6.81 -18.58
CA PHE A 200 -13.30 7.47 -19.89
C PHE A 200 -14.24 6.67 -20.80
N GLU A 201 -14.84 7.37 -21.75
CA GLU A 201 -15.72 6.78 -22.75
C GLU A 201 -14.92 6.15 -23.89
N LEU A 202 -15.22 4.91 -24.24
CA LEU A 202 -14.44 4.13 -25.20
C LEU A 202 -14.74 4.48 -26.68
N THR A 203 -15.78 5.24 -26.97
CA THR A 203 -16.30 5.51 -28.33
C THR A 203 -15.20 5.98 -29.28
N ALA A 204 -14.43 7.00 -28.91
CA ALA A 204 -13.37 7.54 -29.76
C ALA A 204 -12.20 6.54 -29.94
N ALA A 205 -11.78 5.89 -28.85
CA ALA A 205 -10.72 4.89 -28.89
C ALA A 205 -11.08 3.66 -29.75
N GLN A 206 -12.34 3.24 -29.72
CA GLN A 206 -12.84 2.15 -30.58
C GLN A 206 -12.92 2.58 -32.05
N ALA A 207 -13.42 3.79 -32.33
CA ALA A 207 -13.48 4.36 -33.68
C ALA A 207 -12.06 4.45 -34.29
N TYR A 208 -11.10 5.01 -33.55
CA TYR A 208 -9.71 5.09 -33.96
C TYR A 208 -9.12 3.73 -34.30
N ARG A 209 -9.37 2.71 -33.48
CA ARG A 209 -8.90 1.34 -33.74
C ARG A 209 -9.52 0.73 -34.99
N LYS A 210 -10.80 1.00 -35.24
CA LYS A 210 -11.52 0.53 -36.42
C LYS A 210 -10.95 1.17 -37.69
N GLU A 211 -10.78 2.47 -37.73
CA GLU A 211 -10.18 3.22 -38.83
C GLU A 211 -8.77 2.73 -39.17
N ARG A 212 -7.96 2.42 -38.14
CA ARG A 212 -6.61 1.88 -38.35
C ARG A 212 -6.64 0.53 -39.07
N VAL A 213 -7.55 -0.36 -38.67
CA VAL A 213 -7.71 -1.68 -39.32
C VAL A 213 -8.17 -1.53 -40.76
N GLU A 214 -9.14 -0.63 -41.02
CA GLU A 214 -9.63 -0.31 -42.36
C GLU A 214 -8.53 0.31 -43.26
N ALA A 215 -7.64 1.10 -42.67
CA ALA A 215 -6.46 1.66 -43.34
C ALA A 215 -5.30 0.64 -43.52
N GLY A 216 -5.48 -0.63 -43.18
CA GLY A 216 -4.45 -1.66 -43.29
C GLY A 216 -3.28 -1.52 -42.32
N LYS A 217 -3.39 -0.71 -41.29
CA LYS A 217 -2.35 -0.51 -40.26
C LYS A 217 -2.36 -1.66 -39.23
N SER A 218 -1.28 -1.79 -38.48
CA SER A 218 -1.16 -2.77 -37.42
C SER A 218 -2.28 -2.62 -36.36
N LYS A 219 -2.80 -3.75 -35.87
CA LYS A 219 -3.83 -3.79 -34.83
C LYS A 219 -3.27 -3.34 -33.49
N ILE A 220 -3.87 -2.32 -32.89
CA ILE A 220 -3.55 -1.77 -31.59
C ILE A 220 -4.63 -2.19 -30.57
N SER A 221 -4.25 -2.56 -29.37
CA SER A 221 -5.19 -2.85 -28.27
C SER A 221 -5.62 -1.57 -27.55
N ILE A 222 -6.72 -1.64 -26.79
CA ILE A 222 -7.11 -0.54 -25.89
C ILE A 222 -6.01 -0.30 -24.85
N ASN A 223 -5.39 -1.35 -24.36
CA ASN A 223 -4.29 -1.24 -23.39
C ASN A 223 -3.08 -0.49 -23.96
N ASP A 224 -2.75 -0.69 -25.24
CA ASP A 224 -1.67 0.06 -25.92
C ASP A 224 -2.03 1.56 -26.04
N LEU A 225 -3.31 1.90 -26.30
CA LEU A 225 -3.77 3.28 -26.32
C LEU A 225 -3.69 3.94 -24.96
N ILE A 226 -4.08 3.22 -23.90
CA ILE A 226 -3.98 3.73 -22.52
C ILE A 226 -2.51 3.93 -22.14
N ALA A 227 -1.64 2.97 -22.45
CA ALA A 227 -0.20 3.09 -22.20
C ALA A 227 0.39 4.31 -22.92
N TYR A 228 0.02 4.52 -24.18
CA TYR A 228 0.47 5.68 -24.96
C TYR A 228 -0.04 6.99 -24.37
N ALA A 229 -1.32 7.08 -24.04
CA ALA A 229 -1.91 8.26 -23.39
C ALA A 229 -1.27 8.54 -22.02
N GLN A 230 -0.98 7.49 -21.23
CA GLN A 230 -0.28 7.62 -19.95
C GLN A 230 1.13 8.22 -20.15
N ILE A 231 1.87 7.76 -21.14
CA ILE A 231 3.19 8.31 -21.47
C ILE A 231 3.10 9.79 -21.84
N GLN A 232 2.12 10.16 -22.68
CA GLN A 232 1.91 11.56 -23.07
C GLN A 232 1.53 12.44 -21.87
N ALA A 233 0.63 11.93 -20.99
CA ALA A 233 0.25 12.64 -19.77
C ALA A 233 1.41 12.79 -18.78
N LEU A 234 2.30 11.78 -18.65
CA LEU A 234 3.52 11.87 -17.83
C LEU A 234 4.48 12.93 -18.35
N GLY A 235 4.55 13.14 -19.65
CA GLY A 235 5.35 14.23 -20.26
C GLY A 235 4.81 15.62 -19.90
N ALA A 236 3.50 15.77 -19.77
CA ALA A 236 2.85 17.03 -19.36
C ALA A 236 2.84 17.24 -17.82
N HIS A 237 3.01 16.17 -17.05
CA HIS A 237 2.99 16.18 -15.58
C HIS A 237 4.25 15.49 -15.02
N PRO A 238 5.43 16.14 -15.10
CA PRO A 238 6.70 15.51 -14.75
C PRO A 238 6.80 15.09 -13.29
N GLU A 239 6.03 15.70 -12.38
CA GLU A 239 5.93 15.29 -10.98
C GLU A 239 5.36 13.88 -10.80
N MET A 240 4.60 13.39 -11.79
CA MET A 240 4.07 12.02 -11.80
C MET A 240 5.06 11.01 -12.39
N ASN A 241 6.11 11.50 -13.10
CA ASN A 241 7.17 10.68 -13.68
C ASN A 241 8.43 10.74 -12.81
N ALA A 242 8.31 10.30 -11.56
CA ALA A 242 9.33 10.49 -10.55
C ALA A 242 9.46 9.31 -9.59
N HIS A 243 10.60 9.27 -8.89
CA HIS A 243 10.80 8.44 -7.70
C HIS A 243 10.86 9.32 -6.45
N PHE A 244 10.18 8.88 -5.40
CA PHE A 244 10.30 9.46 -4.06
C PHE A 244 11.31 8.66 -3.23
N LEU A 245 12.37 9.33 -2.78
CA LEU A 245 13.50 8.72 -2.07
C LEU A 245 13.55 9.19 -0.59
N GLY A 246 12.38 9.46 -0.01
CA GLY A 246 12.23 9.89 1.38
C GLY A 246 12.47 11.39 1.58
N ASN A 247 13.63 11.92 1.24
CA ASN A 247 13.98 13.33 1.42
C ASN A 247 14.31 14.05 0.11
N ARG A 248 14.12 13.40 -1.03
CA ARG A 248 14.42 13.96 -2.37
C ARG A 248 13.60 13.26 -3.44
N PHE A 249 13.40 13.96 -4.56
CA PHE A 249 12.79 13.44 -5.76
C PHE A 249 13.85 13.14 -6.82
N ALA A 250 13.63 12.09 -7.59
CA ALA A 250 14.30 11.85 -8.86
C ALA A 250 13.24 11.93 -9.96
N VAL A 251 13.13 13.10 -10.62
CA VAL A 251 12.23 13.33 -11.74
C VAL A 251 12.92 12.86 -13.02
N PHE A 252 12.23 12.06 -13.81
CA PHE A 252 12.77 11.51 -15.06
C PHE A 252 12.39 12.37 -16.25
N GLU A 253 13.35 12.69 -17.11
CA GLU A 253 13.11 13.39 -18.38
C GLU A 253 12.37 12.48 -19.38
N LYS A 254 12.68 11.18 -19.37
CA LYS A 254 12.08 10.17 -20.22
C LYS A 254 11.19 9.25 -19.38
N VAL A 255 10.11 8.78 -19.99
CA VAL A 255 9.22 7.82 -19.34
C VAL A 255 9.77 6.40 -19.52
N HIS A 256 9.90 5.67 -18.41
CA HIS A 256 10.20 4.24 -18.39
C HIS A 256 8.96 3.52 -17.86
N LEU A 257 8.14 2.98 -18.77
CA LEU A 257 6.81 2.46 -18.42
C LEU A 257 6.87 0.99 -18.01
N GLY A 258 6.60 0.72 -16.73
CA GLY A 258 6.36 -0.64 -16.23
C GLY A 258 4.99 -1.16 -16.66
N ILE A 259 4.93 -2.39 -17.15
CA ILE A 259 3.66 -3.06 -17.53
C ILE A 259 3.49 -4.31 -16.69
N ALA A 260 2.44 -4.36 -15.87
CA ALA A 260 2.15 -5.55 -15.07
C ALA A 260 1.68 -6.71 -15.96
N VAL A 261 2.40 -7.82 -15.90
CA VAL A 261 2.12 -9.04 -16.68
C VAL A 261 1.95 -10.22 -15.74
N ASP A 262 0.81 -10.89 -15.85
CA ASP A 262 0.59 -12.19 -15.20
C ASP A 262 1.35 -13.29 -15.93
N SER A 263 2.14 -14.07 -15.17
CA SER A 263 2.94 -15.16 -15.69
C SER A 263 2.85 -16.40 -14.80
N PRO A 264 3.21 -17.60 -15.32
CA PRO A 264 3.25 -18.83 -14.52
C PRO A 264 4.16 -18.75 -13.27
N ARG A 265 5.12 -17.81 -13.26
CA ARG A 265 6.01 -17.55 -12.13
C ARG A 265 5.47 -16.51 -11.14
N GLY A 266 4.29 -15.93 -11.44
CA GLY A 266 3.65 -14.84 -10.69
C GLY A 266 3.69 -13.52 -11.45
N LEU A 267 3.22 -12.45 -10.81
CA LEU A 267 3.19 -11.11 -11.38
C LEU A 267 4.61 -10.59 -11.61
N MET A 268 4.88 -10.15 -12.84
CA MET A 268 6.12 -9.49 -13.24
C MET A 268 5.79 -8.11 -13.82
N VAL A 269 6.72 -7.17 -13.68
CA VAL A 269 6.57 -5.82 -14.22
C VAL A 269 7.75 -5.49 -15.12
N PRO A 270 7.75 -5.97 -16.38
CA PRO A 270 8.74 -5.55 -17.35
C PRO A 270 8.60 -4.06 -17.67
N VAL A 271 9.71 -3.42 -18.04
CA VAL A 271 9.82 -1.99 -18.26
C VAL A 271 10.16 -1.68 -19.70
N VAL A 272 9.26 -0.97 -20.38
CA VAL A 272 9.57 -0.35 -21.68
C VAL A 272 10.43 0.88 -21.42
N LYS A 273 11.71 0.77 -21.74
CA LYS A 273 12.67 1.86 -21.54
C LYS A 273 12.43 2.96 -22.58
N GLU A 274 12.62 4.24 -22.14
CA GLU A 274 12.49 5.43 -23.00
C GLU A 274 11.20 5.44 -23.83
N ALA A 275 10.10 5.02 -23.20
CA ALA A 275 8.80 4.83 -23.85
C ALA A 275 8.24 6.12 -24.48
N SER A 276 8.68 7.30 -23.99
CA SER A 276 8.33 8.61 -24.55
C SER A 276 8.91 8.87 -25.93
N GLU A 277 9.93 8.11 -26.37
CA GLU A 277 10.52 8.25 -27.71
C GLU A 277 9.87 7.30 -28.73
N LEU A 278 8.99 6.42 -28.30
CA LEU A 278 8.39 5.41 -29.15
C LEU A 278 7.10 5.90 -29.81
N SER A 279 6.92 5.56 -31.10
CA SER A 279 5.58 5.66 -31.71
C SER A 279 4.62 4.68 -31.07
N LEU A 280 3.32 4.89 -31.24
CA LEU A 280 2.29 3.97 -30.74
C LEU A 280 2.51 2.53 -31.26
N GLU A 281 2.92 2.36 -32.50
CA GLU A 281 3.20 1.05 -33.10
C GLU A 281 4.42 0.39 -32.46
N ALA A 282 5.50 1.13 -32.26
CA ALA A 282 6.73 0.66 -31.63
C ALA A 282 6.47 0.29 -30.17
N LEU A 283 5.73 1.13 -29.44
CA LEU A 283 5.30 0.86 -28.07
C LEU A 283 4.48 -0.44 -27.98
N SER A 284 3.46 -0.60 -28.82
CA SER A 284 2.64 -1.81 -28.86
C SER A 284 3.47 -3.07 -29.17
N ALA A 285 4.46 -2.97 -30.06
CA ALA A 285 5.35 -4.09 -30.38
C ALA A 285 6.24 -4.46 -29.19
N GLU A 286 6.82 -3.48 -28.51
CA GLU A 286 7.70 -3.71 -27.37
C GLU A 286 6.93 -4.25 -26.15
N ILE A 287 5.73 -3.74 -25.87
CA ILE A 287 4.84 -4.28 -24.81
C ILE A 287 4.55 -5.77 -25.08
N LYS A 288 4.20 -6.13 -26.32
CA LYS A 288 3.92 -7.53 -26.70
C LYS A 288 5.15 -8.41 -26.54
N LYS A 289 6.30 -7.95 -26.99
CA LYS A 289 7.59 -8.67 -26.88
C LYS A 289 7.92 -8.97 -25.41
N LEU A 290 7.86 -7.96 -24.54
CA LEU A 290 8.13 -8.10 -23.11
C LEU A 290 7.11 -9.01 -22.41
N ALA A 291 5.82 -8.88 -22.76
CA ALA A 291 4.78 -9.75 -22.22
C ALA A 291 4.96 -11.23 -22.59
N ILE A 292 5.38 -11.51 -23.81
CA ILE A 292 5.71 -12.87 -24.27
C ILE A 292 6.92 -13.40 -23.49
N ALA A 293 8.00 -12.63 -23.39
CA ALA A 293 9.20 -13.01 -22.65
C ALA A 293 8.92 -13.33 -21.16
N CYS A 294 8.01 -12.57 -20.51
CA CYS A 294 7.56 -12.87 -19.14
C CYS A 294 6.84 -14.22 -19.06
N ARG A 295 5.92 -14.50 -19.98
CA ARG A 295 5.14 -15.76 -19.98
C ARG A 295 5.99 -16.98 -20.28
N GLU A 296 6.95 -16.84 -21.18
CA GLU A 296 7.90 -17.89 -21.55
C GLU A 296 9.05 -18.03 -20.54
N GLY A 297 9.22 -17.05 -19.65
CA GLY A 297 10.28 -17.05 -18.64
C GLY A 297 11.67 -16.75 -19.21
N THR A 298 11.74 -16.09 -20.37
CA THR A 298 12.97 -15.67 -21.06
C THR A 298 13.36 -14.22 -20.76
N ILE A 299 12.51 -13.49 -20.00
CA ILE A 299 12.74 -12.10 -19.61
C ILE A 299 14.07 -11.92 -18.87
N GLN A 300 14.81 -10.86 -19.19
CA GLN A 300 16.08 -10.57 -18.53
C GLN A 300 15.84 -9.76 -17.26
N PRO A 301 16.69 -9.89 -16.21
CA PRO A 301 16.57 -9.12 -14.98
C PRO A 301 16.59 -7.59 -15.19
N ASP A 302 17.36 -7.12 -16.17
CA ASP A 302 17.47 -5.71 -16.52
C ASP A 302 16.16 -5.13 -17.08
N ASP A 303 15.35 -5.98 -17.74
CA ASP A 303 14.03 -5.60 -18.25
C ASP A 303 12.97 -5.47 -17.13
N LEU A 304 13.27 -5.92 -15.92
CA LEU A 304 12.38 -5.87 -14.75
C LEU A 304 12.73 -4.73 -13.78
N SER A 305 13.55 -3.78 -14.20
CA SER A 305 14.06 -2.73 -13.32
C SER A 305 14.07 -1.35 -13.99
N GLY A 306 14.02 -0.30 -13.15
CA GLY A 306 14.17 1.09 -13.59
C GLY A 306 12.91 1.66 -14.25
N GLY A 307 11.72 1.19 -13.89
CA GLY A 307 10.46 1.85 -14.22
C GLY A 307 10.32 3.18 -13.51
N SER A 308 9.70 4.17 -14.15
CA SER A 308 9.38 5.47 -13.55
C SER A 308 7.90 5.61 -13.19
N CYS A 309 7.05 4.83 -13.83
CA CYS A 309 5.61 4.69 -13.56
C CYS A 309 5.13 3.33 -14.08
N THR A 310 4.11 2.77 -13.46
CA THR A 310 3.59 1.44 -13.82
C THR A 310 2.15 1.50 -14.33
N LEU A 311 1.81 0.62 -15.30
CA LEU A 311 0.46 0.34 -15.77
C LEU A 311 0.09 -1.12 -15.40
N THR A 312 -1.07 -1.31 -14.77
CA THR A 312 -1.60 -2.63 -14.42
C THR A 312 -3.05 -2.77 -14.86
N ASN A 313 -3.42 -3.91 -15.47
CA ASN A 313 -4.76 -4.11 -16.02
C ASN A 313 -5.38 -5.41 -15.49
N LEU A 314 -6.51 -5.30 -14.80
CA LEU A 314 -7.34 -6.39 -14.30
C LEU A 314 -8.72 -6.45 -14.96
N GLY A 315 -8.96 -5.60 -15.96
CA GLY A 315 -10.26 -5.49 -16.62
C GLY A 315 -10.72 -6.79 -17.30
N MET A 316 -9.80 -7.55 -17.90
CA MET A 316 -10.12 -8.84 -18.51
C MET A 316 -10.55 -9.91 -17.49
N LEU A 317 -10.31 -9.69 -16.21
CA LEU A 317 -10.73 -10.55 -15.11
C LEU A 317 -12.05 -10.09 -14.47
N GLY A 318 -12.73 -9.09 -15.04
CA GLY A 318 -14.01 -8.57 -14.56
C GLY A 318 -13.91 -7.63 -13.37
N VAL A 319 -12.70 -7.15 -13.03
CA VAL A 319 -12.50 -6.17 -11.94
C VAL A 319 -12.87 -4.78 -12.48
N SER A 320 -13.82 -4.09 -11.82
CA SER A 320 -14.23 -2.74 -12.19
C SER A 320 -13.17 -1.71 -11.76
N THR A 321 -13.04 -1.48 -10.47
CA THR A 321 -12.03 -0.59 -9.88
C THR A 321 -11.26 -1.32 -8.79
N PHE A 322 -10.03 -0.95 -8.56
CA PHE A 322 -9.19 -1.52 -7.51
C PHE A 322 -8.13 -0.51 -7.07
N THR A 323 -7.45 -0.80 -5.98
CA THR A 323 -6.35 0.01 -5.47
C THR A 323 -5.03 -0.69 -5.79
N PRO A 324 -4.36 -0.37 -6.91
CA PRO A 324 -3.05 -0.94 -7.21
C PRO A 324 -2.03 -0.47 -6.17
N VAL A 325 -1.21 -1.40 -5.67
CA VAL A 325 -0.13 -1.09 -4.73
C VAL A 325 1.06 -0.53 -5.51
N LEU A 326 1.64 0.58 -5.05
CA LEU A 326 2.79 1.23 -5.67
C LEU A 326 4.00 0.30 -5.77
N ASN A 327 4.71 0.38 -6.89
CA ASN A 327 6.01 -0.25 -7.06
C ASN A 327 7.10 0.73 -6.61
N VAL A 328 7.25 0.90 -5.29
CA VAL A 328 8.20 1.86 -4.72
C VAL A 328 9.61 1.66 -5.30
N PRO A 329 10.34 2.73 -5.62
CA PRO A 329 10.11 4.15 -5.27
C PRO A 329 9.28 4.97 -6.28
N GLU A 330 8.60 4.35 -7.26
CA GLU A 330 7.71 5.06 -8.18
C GLU A 330 6.61 5.82 -7.42
N VAL A 331 6.31 7.06 -7.86
CA VAL A 331 5.28 7.89 -7.21
C VAL A 331 3.87 7.60 -7.69
N ALA A 332 3.71 6.87 -8.80
CA ALA A 332 2.40 6.62 -9.41
C ALA A 332 2.30 5.24 -10.07
N ILE A 333 1.12 4.64 -9.98
CA ILE A 333 0.72 3.44 -10.71
C ILE A 333 -0.72 3.61 -11.22
N LEU A 334 -0.95 3.31 -12.50
CA LEU A 334 -2.27 3.37 -13.13
C LEU A 334 -2.87 1.96 -13.22
N GLY A 335 -4.03 1.78 -12.61
CA GLY A 335 -4.86 0.58 -12.73
C GLY A 335 -5.94 0.75 -13.79
N VAL A 336 -6.19 -0.30 -14.57
CA VAL A 336 -7.21 -0.35 -15.61
C VAL A 336 -8.23 -1.42 -15.27
N GLY A 337 -9.50 -1.04 -15.20
CA GLY A 337 -10.62 -1.94 -14.92
C GLY A 337 -11.31 -2.48 -16.17
N GLY A 338 -12.40 -3.21 -15.95
CA GLY A 338 -13.23 -3.79 -17.01
C GLY A 338 -14.17 -2.80 -17.66
N ILE A 339 -14.54 -3.05 -18.89
CA ILE A 339 -15.50 -2.21 -19.63
C ILE A 339 -16.87 -2.33 -18.95
N GLU A 340 -17.52 -1.18 -18.73
CA GLU A 340 -18.83 -1.06 -18.11
C GLU A 340 -19.78 -0.30 -19.04
N LEU A 341 -21.01 -0.79 -19.17
CA LEU A 341 -22.08 -0.07 -19.88
C LEU A 341 -22.75 0.88 -18.90
N LYS A 342 -22.64 2.20 -19.14
CA LYS A 342 -23.23 3.24 -18.26
C LYS A 342 -24.17 4.16 -19.02
N PRO A 343 -25.22 4.70 -18.35
CA PRO A 343 -26.08 5.71 -18.95
C PRO A 343 -25.30 7.03 -19.07
N LYS A 344 -25.39 7.65 -20.26
CA LYS A 344 -24.86 8.97 -20.58
C LYS A 344 -26.01 9.88 -20.94
N ARG A 345 -26.10 11.06 -20.34
CA ARG A 345 -27.08 12.07 -20.70
C ARG A 345 -26.54 12.91 -21.86
N LEU A 346 -27.28 12.94 -22.94
CA LEU A 346 -27.00 13.79 -24.11
C LEU A 346 -27.39 15.25 -23.84
N GLU A 347 -26.90 16.18 -24.66
CA GLU A 347 -27.30 17.59 -24.63
C GLU A 347 -28.80 17.78 -24.89
N SER A 348 -29.41 16.88 -25.68
CA SER A 348 -30.86 16.83 -25.90
C SER A 348 -31.66 16.49 -24.63
N GLY A 349 -31.00 16.00 -23.56
CA GLY A 349 -31.63 15.51 -22.34
C GLY A 349 -32.02 14.04 -22.39
N GLU A 350 -31.89 13.38 -23.54
CA GLU A 350 -32.07 11.93 -23.69
C GLU A 350 -30.95 11.15 -23.02
N ILE A 351 -31.23 9.89 -22.66
CA ILE A 351 -30.22 8.98 -22.07
C ILE A 351 -29.88 7.90 -23.10
N GLU A 352 -28.62 7.80 -23.44
CA GLU A 352 -28.08 6.68 -24.18
C GLU A 352 -27.14 5.86 -23.29
N TYR A 353 -26.82 4.64 -23.69
CA TYR A 353 -25.83 3.80 -23.00
C TYR A 353 -24.54 3.79 -23.80
N ALA A 354 -23.43 4.09 -23.13
CA ALA A 354 -22.10 4.06 -23.71
C ALA A 354 -21.17 3.14 -22.89
N GLU A 355 -20.13 2.64 -23.53
CA GLU A 355 -19.10 1.84 -22.89
C GLU A 355 -18.07 2.75 -22.24
N PHE A 356 -17.85 2.55 -20.94
CA PHE A 356 -16.84 3.26 -20.15
C PHE A 356 -15.81 2.27 -19.62
N LEU A 357 -14.59 2.75 -19.47
CA LEU A 357 -13.49 1.98 -18.88
C LEU A 357 -12.96 2.73 -17.64
N PRO A 358 -13.05 2.10 -16.45
CA PRO A 358 -12.58 2.72 -15.23
C PRO A 358 -11.06 2.69 -15.15
N LEU A 359 -10.51 3.79 -14.60
CA LEU A 359 -9.10 4.00 -14.31
C LEU A 359 -8.93 4.28 -12.82
N SER A 360 -7.93 3.64 -12.20
CA SER A 360 -7.60 3.77 -10.78
C SER A 360 -6.13 4.19 -10.67
N LEU A 361 -5.89 5.46 -10.35
CA LEU A 361 -4.54 6.01 -10.16
C LEU A 361 -4.19 5.99 -8.69
N THR A 362 -3.19 5.19 -8.29
CA THR A 362 -2.61 5.26 -6.96
C THR A 362 -1.35 6.10 -7.00
N ILE A 363 -1.24 7.04 -6.07
CA ILE A 363 -0.07 7.92 -5.91
C ILE A 363 0.52 7.78 -4.49
N ASP A 364 1.78 8.15 -4.34
CA ASP A 364 2.36 8.42 -3.03
C ASP A 364 2.06 9.87 -2.62
N HIS A 365 1.13 10.03 -1.66
CA HIS A 365 0.71 11.36 -1.19
C HIS A 365 1.80 12.09 -0.39
N GLN A 366 2.93 11.45 -0.11
CA GLN A 366 4.13 12.12 0.37
C GLN A 366 4.82 12.93 -0.75
N ALA A 367 4.60 12.51 -1.99
CA ALA A 367 5.27 13.03 -3.18
C ALA A 367 4.37 13.95 -4.01
N VAL A 368 3.11 13.57 -4.19
CA VAL A 368 2.15 14.26 -5.06
C VAL A 368 0.82 14.43 -4.35
N ASP A 369 0.27 15.64 -4.39
CA ASP A 369 -1.05 15.94 -3.86
C ASP A 369 -2.19 15.45 -4.77
N GLY A 370 -3.40 15.36 -4.20
CA GLY A 370 -4.56 14.89 -4.95
C GLY A 370 -4.95 15.76 -6.15
N ALA A 371 -4.76 17.09 -6.09
CA ALA A 371 -5.13 17.97 -7.18
C ALA A 371 -4.20 17.86 -8.41
N PRO A 372 -2.87 17.81 -8.31
CA PRO A 372 -1.98 17.44 -9.42
C PRO A 372 -2.32 16.07 -10.02
N ALA A 373 -2.53 15.05 -9.19
CA ALA A 373 -2.92 13.71 -9.64
C ALA A 373 -4.27 13.71 -10.40
N ALA A 374 -5.24 14.50 -9.96
CA ALA A 374 -6.52 14.66 -10.65
C ALA A 374 -6.34 15.36 -12.01
N ARG A 375 -5.49 16.38 -12.12
CA ARG A 375 -5.14 17.03 -13.42
C ARG A 375 -4.46 16.06 -14.37
N PHE A 376 -3.54 15.24 -13.88
CA PHE A 376 -2.94 14.15 -14.67
C PHE A 376 -4.02 13.21 -15.24
N LEU A 377 -4.97 12.77 -14.42
CA LEU A 377 -6.09 11.95 -14.88
C LEU A 377 -6.96 12.66 -15.92
N GLN A 378 -7.23 13.95 -15.74
CA GLN A 378 -7.97 14.75 -16.73
C GLN A 378 -7.23 14.79 -18.08
N THR A 379 -5.93 15.05 -18.07
CA THR A 379 -5.11 15.05 -19.29
C THR A 379 -5.14 13.68 -19.98
N LEU A 380 -5.01 12.60 -19.21
CA LEU A 380 -5.06 11.23 -19.74
C LEU A 380 -6.42 10.88 -20.34
N VAL A 381 -7.53 11.24 -19.67
CA VAL A 381 -8.89 11.01 -20.16
C VAL A 381 -9.15 11.81 -21.43
N SER A 382 -8.84 13.12 -21.43
CA SER A 382 -9.00 13.98 -22.62
C SER A 382 -8.22 13.44 -23.83
N GLN A 383 -6.99 12.95 -23.59
CA GLN A 383 -6.18 12.32 -24.64
C GLN A 383 -6.85 11.07 -25.24
N LEU A 384 -7.51 10.26 -24.41
CA LEU A 384 -8.19 9.03 -24.85
C LEU A 384 -9.53 9.29 -25.54
N GLU A 385 -10.24 10.33 -25.12
CA GLU A 385 -11.59 10.66 -25.65
C GLU A 385 -11.53 11.58 -26.88
N GLU A 386 -10.57 12.52 -26.94
CA GLU A 386 -10.50 13.51 -28.01
C GLU A 386 -9.46 13.15 -29.09
N ASN A 387 -8.30 12.63 -28.68
CA ASN A 387 -7.15 12.41 -29.58
C ASN A 387 -6.48 11.05 -29.38
N PRO A 388 -7.22 9.93 -29.43
CA PRO A 388 -6.65 8.61 -29.14
C PRO A 388 -5.51 8.27 -30.10
N GLY A 389 -4.36 7.94 -29.53
CA GLY A 389 -3.17 7.51 -30.28
C GLY A 389 -2.41 8.62 -31.03
N GLN A 390 -2.72 9.87 -30.77
CA GLN A 390 -1.96 11.04 -31.27
C GLN A 390 -1.06 11.61 -30.17
N PRO A 391 0.05 12.29 -30.54
CA PRO A 391 0.85 13.01 -29.56
C PRO A 391 0.05 14.14 -28.91
N LEU A 392 0.28 14.37 -27.62
CA LEU A 392 -0.30 15.52 -26.93
C LEU A 392 0.27 16.82 -27.52
N SER A 393 -0.58 17.70 -28.02
CA SER A 393 -0.18 19.04 -28.43
C SER A 393 0.04 19.87 -27.16
N ILE A 394 1.29 19.97 -26.71
CA ILE A 394 1.65 20.87 -25.61
C ILE A 394 1.60 22.30 -26.17
N THR A 395 0.45 22.97 -26.05
CA THR A 395 0.39 24.42 -26.16
C THR A 395 1.07 25.00 -24.93
N ASN A 396 2.29 25.49 -25.08
CA ASN A 396 2.93 26.32 -24.06
C ASN A 396 2.12 27.63 -23.96
N GLU A 397 1.17 27.69 -23.02
CA GLU A 397 0.60 28.93 -22.53
C GLU A 397 1.38 29.46 -21.33
#